data_4a7ddcf96f073660c0e22740a78fda5c
#
_entry.id   4a7ddcf96f073660c0e22740a78fda5c
#
_cell.length_a   1.000
_cell.length_b   1.000
_cell.length_c   1.000
_cell.angle_alpha   90.00
_cell.angle_beta   90.00
_cell.angle_gamma   90.00
#
_symmetry.space_group_name_H-M   'P 1'
#
loop_
_entity.id
_entity.type
_entity.pdbx_description
1 polymer ?
#
loop_
_entity_poly.entity_id
_entity_poly.type
_entity_poly.pdbx_seq_one_letter_code
_entity_poly.pdbx_strand_id
1 'polypeptide(L)'
;MATDNAPASFRGLPSVSVLRIPREGGVARLYRVPALDSAPWKPADPLPAIERPIGADPEQGLVFALDRKNNVVALDLDTRRVRTYLENIRYATLGPDGALYAVDTGGAVTQLVRRTPVRFRSKLQGKPTQLQGTMDGALVARLGGDRPALEYLGSDQAPSSTPLPKGQVAATFLGDLVAVAADSAVVLYAPQRKSEPRSIPVSGDARAVLFSPSGHRLYVARAAAPLLVLDRVDGAKLHEIELPGPARELRGDMYGRWLLVRPEQGDSVWVIDVGTGKYVGSTAARWSDDLPAVAPPQTLLVRRGADLAGLDLSATGFTELGRIKGGAADFWLPLAWQPVHETELVESDSALAVADTGPARPTVYLQVSSSQNPAWANELSAKLSAAGLPASVLTPRRSAEPYRVVLGPYATREQAEATGRKIGMPSFVVTAQEQSAAQ
;
A
#
# COMPACT_ATOMS: atom_id res chain seq x y z
N MET A 1 11.34 -34.37 7.74
CA MET A 1 10.58 -33.42 8.56
C MET A 1 11.25 -32.05 8.35
N ALA A 2 10.73 -31.26 7.43
CA ALA A 2 11.19 -29.89 7.22
C ALA A 2 10.50 -29.03 8.28
N THR A 3 11.25 -28.48 9.20
CA THR A 3 10.75 -27.54 10.20
C THR A 3 10.41 -26.24 9.50
N ASP A 4 9.13 -25.90 9.56
CA ASP A 4 8.52 -24.68 9.07
C ASP A 4 9.04 -23.46 9.88
N ASN A 5 10.21 -22.97 9.52
CA ASN A 5 10.82 -21.77 10.10
C ASN A 5 10.53 -20.55 9.22
N ALA A 6 9.25 -20.23 9.00
CA ALA A 6 8.89 -18.90 8.55
C ALA A 6 9.33 -17.88 9.62
N PRO A 7 10.07 -16.84 9.27
CA PRO A 7 10.55 -15.87 10.25
C PRO A 7 9.36 -15.27 11.00
N ALA A 8 9.48 -15.19 12.32
CA ALA A 8 8.43 -14.74 13.24
C ALA A 8 7.84 -13.34 12.92
N SER A 9 8.49 -12.57 12.07
CA SER A 9 8.06 -11.26 11.58
C SER A 9 6.80 -11.27 10.71
N PHE A 10 6.33 -12.45 10.25
CA PHE A 10 5.12 -12.57 9.41
C PHE A 10 3.90 -13.10 10.17
N ARG A 11 4.04 -13.45 11.43
CA ARG A 11 2.89 -13.82 12.26
C ARG A 11 2.11 -12.55 12.63
N GLY A 12 0.95 -12.38 12.02
CA GLY A 12 0.05 -11.24 12.28
C GLY A 12 -0.10 -10.24 11.13
N LEU A 13 0.50 -10.49 9.95
CA LEU A 13 0.10 -9.77 8.74
C LEU A 13 -1.30 -10.21 8.32
N PRO A 14 -2.16 -9.27 7.86
CA PRO A 14 -3.46 -9.64 7.32
C PRO A 14 -3.28 -10.66 6.20
N SER A 15 -4.15 -11.66 6.18
CA SER A 15 -4.19 -12.63 5.10
C SER A 15 -4.38 -11.94 3.76
N VAL A 16 -3.63 -12.34 2.75
CA VAL A 16 -3.63 -11.73 1.43
C VAL A 16 -4.22 -12.69 0.41
N SER A 17 -5.10 -12.17 -0.41
CA SER A 17 -5.67 -12.85 -1.57
C SER A 17 -5.35 -12.07 -2.84
N VAL A 18 -5.55 -12.70 -3.99
CA VAL A 18 -5.42 -12.05 -5.30
C VAL A 18 -6.76 -12.11 -6.00
N LEU A 19 -7.31 -10.95 -6.31
CA LEU A 19 -8.57 -10.82 -7.04
C LEU A 19 -8.29 -10.69 -8.54
N ARG A 20 -8.94 -11.58 -9.32
CA ARG A 20 -9.04 -11.48 -10.78
C ARG A 20 -10.29 -10.71 -11.15
N ILE A 21 -10.14 -9.60 -11.87
CA ILE A 21 -11.21 -8.75 -12.38
C ILE A 21 -11.25 -8.92 -13.89
N PRO A 22 -12.29 -9.56 -14.46
CA PRO A 22 -12.41 -9.72 -15.91
C PRO A 22 -12.54 -8.37 -16.61
N ARG A 23 -11.64 -8.06 -17.53
CA ARG A 23 -11.64 -6.78 -18.27
C ARG A 23 -12.90 -6.60 -19.12
N GLU A 24 -13.35 -7.68 -19.76
CA GLU A 24 -14.53 -7.68 -20.63
C GLU A 24 -15.85 -7.86 -19.85
N GLY A 25 -15.77 -7.79 -18.52
CA GLY A 25 -16.91 -8.08 -17.65
C GLY A 25 -17.06 -9.56 -17.35
N GLY A 26 -17.88 -9.88 -16.37
CA GLY A 26 -18.15 -11.24 -15.92
C GLY A 26 -17.84 -11.47 -14.45
N VAL A 27 -17.66 -12.72 -14.06
CA VAL A 27 -17.53 -13.11 -12.66
C VAL A 27 -16.09 -12.94 -12.18
N ALA A 28 -15.87 -12.07 -11.19
CA ALA A 28 -14.59 -11.96 -10.50
C ALA A 28 -14.26 -13.26 -9.74
N ARG A 29 -12.98 -13.54 -9.55
CA ARG A 29 -12.49 -14.72 -8.83
C ARG A 29 -11.40 -14.34 -7.85
N LEU A 30 -11.42 -15.00 -6.71
CA LEU A 30 -10.43 -14.81 -5.66
C LEU A 30 -9.49 -16.02 -5.60
N TYR A 31 -8.21 -15.76 -5.40
CA TYR A 31 -7.17 -16.77 -5.30
C TYR A 31 -6.37 -16.60 -4.03
N ARG A 32 -6.02 -17.70 -3.38
CA ARG A 32 -5.19 -17.71 -2.17
C ARG A 32 -3.71 -17.67 -2.54
N VAL A 33 -2.95 -16.93 -1.76
CA VAL A 33 -1.49 -16.86 -1.89
C VAL A 33 -0.87 -17.84 -0.89
N PRO A 34 0.26 -18.51 -1.21
CA PRO A 34 1.12 -18.31 -2.37
C PRO A 34 0.79 -19.20 -3.58
N ALA A 35 0.05 -20.29 -3.40
CA ALA A 35 -0.16 -21.31 -4.42
C ALA A 35 -1.06 -20.88 -5.59
N LEU A 36 -1.76 -19.75 -5.44
CA LEU A 36 -2.76 -19.24 -6.38
C LEU A 36 -3.94 -20.21 -6.62
N ASP A 37 -4.32 -20.94 -5.57
CA ASP A 37 -5.52 -21.76 -5.58
C ASP A 37 -6.78 -20.92 -5.57
N SER A 38 -7.81 -21.38 -6.28
CA SER A 38 -9.11 -20.71 -6.26
C SER A 38 -9.71 -20.74 -4.84
N ALA A 39 -10.02 -19.59 -4.28
CA ALA A 39 -10.76 -19.52 -3.03
C ALA A 39 -12.23 -19.90 -3.24
N PRO A 40 -12.93 -20.48 -2.24
CA PRO A 40 -14.36 -20.82 -2.31
C PRO A 40 -15.25 -19.58 -2.18
N TRP A 41 -14.89 -18.50 -2.87
CA TRP A 41 -15.58 -17.23 -2.90
C TRP A 41 -16.06 -16.93 -4.32
N LYS A 42 -17.32 -16.54 -4.46
CA LYS A 42 -17.91 -16.21 -5.76
C LYS A 42 -18.89 -15.05 -5.60
N PRO A 43 -18.75 -13.97 -6.40
CA PRO A 43 -19.73 -12.88 -6.38
C PRO A 43 -21.10 -13.36 -6.86
N ALA A 44 -22.15 -12.72 -6.36
CA ALA A 44 -23.54 -12.95 -6.75
C ALA A 44 -23.82 -12.32 -8.12
N ASP A 45 -23.21 -11.16 -8.38
CA ASP A 45 -23.43 -10.40 -9.59
C ASP A 45 -22.18 -10.38 -10.47
N PRO A 46 -22.30 -10.39 -11.81
CA PRO A 46 -21.18 -10.16 -12.70
C PRO A 46 -20.75 -8.69 -12.69
N LEU A 47 -19.48 -8.43 -12.86
CA LEU A 47 -18.94 -7.10 -13.13
C LEU A 47 -19.28 -6.66 -14.56
N PRO A 48 -19.53 -5.38 -14.82
CA PRO A 48 -19.53 -4.83 -16.18
C PRO A 48 -18.13 -4.90 -16.78
N ALA A 49 -17.99 -4.54 -18.06
CA ALA A 49 -16.69 -4.40 -18.69
C ALA A 49 -15.89 -3.27 -18.01
N ILE A 50 -14.70 -3.58 -17.51
CA ILE A 50 -13.87 -2.68 -16.71
C ILE A 50 -12.81 -2.00 -17.59
N GLU A 51 -12.70 -0.69 -17.46
CA GLU A 51 -11.63 0.10 -18.09
C GLU A 51 -10.34 -0.03 -17.26
N ARG A 52 -10.44 0.17 -15.93
CA ARG A 52 -9.32 0.01 -15.00
C ARG A 52 -9.78 -0.20 -13.55
N PRO A 53 -9.03 -0.96 -12.75
CA PRO A 53 -9.23 -0.97 -11.30
C PRO A 53 -8.83 0.39 -10.71
N ILE A 54 -9.50 0.81 -9.64
CA ILE A 54 -9.15 2.00 -8.86
C ILE A 54 -8.36 1.59 -7.62
N GLY A 55 -8.83 0.58 -6.91
CA GLY A 55 -8.20 0.07 -5.71
C GLY A 55 -9.18 -0.67 -4.81
N ALA A 56 -8.72 -1.09 -3.65
CA ALA A 56 -9.53 -1.74 -2.64
C ALA A 56 -9.49 -0.96 -1.33
N ASP A 57 -10.63 -0.90 -0.67
CA ASP A 57 -10.76 -0.54 0.74
C ASP A 57 -11.04 -1.84 1.52
N PRO A 58 -10.00 -2.44 2.13
CA PRO A 58 -10.15 -3.70 2.85
C PRO A 58 -10.96 -3.55 4.13
N GLU A 59 -11.04 -2.35 4.73
CA GLU A 59 -11.82 -2.09 5.94
C GLU A 59 -13.32 -2.15 5.66
N GLN A 60 -13.74 -1.63 4.52
CA GLN A 60 -15.13 -1.70 4.09
C GLN A 60 -15.43 -2.94 3.24
N GLY A 61 -14.43 -3.77 2.92
CA GLY A 61 -14.58 -4.91 2.03
C GLY A 61 -14.98 -4.52 0.61
N LEU A 62 -14.56 -3.34 0.12
CA LEU A 62 -14.94 -2.82 -1.19
C LEU A 62 -13.78 -2.80 -2.17
N VAL A 63 -14.02 -3.25 -3.40
CA VAL A 63 -13.09 -3.09 -4.52
C VAL A 63 -13.74 -2.19 -5.56
N PHE A 64 -13.11 -1.06 -5.83
CA PHE A 64 -13.60 -0.07 -6.77
C PHE A 64 -12.92 -0.22 -8.13
N ALA A 65 -13.70 -0.04 -9.19
CA ALA A 65 -13.23 0.00 -10.56
C ALA A 65 -13.99 1.05 -11.37
N LEU A 66 -13.36 1.53 -12.43
CA LEU A 66 -13.99 2.34 -13.45
C LEU A 66 -14.43 1.42 -14.59
N ASP A 67 -15.70 1.45 -14.95
CA ASP A 67 -16.23 0.71 -16.08
C ASP A 67 -16.01 1.46 -17.41
N ARG A 68 -16.21 0.79 -18.53
CA ARG A 68 -16.07 1.40 -19.88
C ARG A 68 -17.15 2.44 -20.20
N LYS A 69 -18.19 2.55 -19.38
CA LYS A 69 -19.22 3.59 -19.49
C LYS A 69 -18.91 4.81 -18.62
N ASN A 70 -17.71 4.87 -18.04
CA ASN A 70 -17.29 5.91 -17.12
C ASN A 70 -18.08 5.93 -15.79
N ASN A 71 -18.51 4.79 -15.30
CA ASN A 71 -19.12 4.69 -13.98
C ASN A 71 -18.13 4.10 -12.98
N VAL A 72 -18.16 4.60 -11.76
CA VAL A 72 -17.50 3.93 -10.63
C VAL A 72 -18.40 2.83 -10.13
N VAL A 73 -17.93 1.61 -10.28
CA VAL A 73 -18.56 0.41 -9.75
C VAL A 73 -17.77 -0.13 -8.57
N ALA A 74 -18.44 -0.69 -7.58
CA ALA A 74 -17.79 -1.38 -6.50
C ALA A 74 -18.30 -2.82 -6.38
N LEU A 75 -17.37 -3.73 -6.18
CA LEU A 75 -17.61 -5.10 -5.76
C LEU A 75 -17.46 -5.15 -4.24
N ASP A 76 -18.55 -5.44 -3.55
CA ASP A 76 -18.58 -5.67 -2.12
C ASP A 76 -18.17 -7.13 -1.87
N LEU A 77 -17.05 -7.33 -1.18
CA LEU A 77 -16.43 -8.64 -0.97
C LEU A 77 -17.24 -9.52 0.01
N ASP A 78 -17.91 -8.90 0.98
CA ASP A 78 -18.69 -9.58 2.01
C ASP A 78 -20.07 -9.97 1.49
N THR A 79 -20.79 -9.00 0.93
CA THR A 79 -22.13 -9.26 0.35
C THR A 79 -22.06 -9.88 -1.04
N ARG A 80 -20.89 -9.86 -1.68
CA ARG A 80 -20.60 -10.41 -3.01
C ARG A 80 -21.40 -9.75 -4.13
N ARG A 81 -21.87 -8.51 -3.91
CA ARG A 81 -22.68 -7.75 -4.87
C ARG A 81 -21.91 -6.65 -5.56
N VAL A 82 -22.32 -6.34 -6.78
CA VAL A 82 -21.77 -5.23 -7.57
C VAL A 82 -22.77 -4.09 -7.57
N ARG A 83 -22.29 -2.87 -7.33
CA ARG A 83 -23.12 -1.65 -7.33
C ARG A 83 -22.41 -0.52 -8.07
N THR A 84 -23.19 0.30 -8.78
CA THR A 84 -22.74 1.58 -9.32
C THR A 84 -22.91 2.64 -8.24
N TYR A 85 -21.86 3.41 -7.99
CA TYR A 85 -21.83 4.48 -7.00
C TYR A 85 -21.86 5.87 -7.62
N LEU A 86 -21.11 6.07 -8.71
CA LEU A 86 -21.03 7.36 -9.39
C LEU A 86 -21.03 7.13 -10.91
N GLU A 87 -21.60 8.07 -11.64
CA GLU A 87 -21.69 8.03 -13.11
C GLU A 87 -20.92 9.20 -13.72
N ASN A 88 -20.55 9.07 -14.99
CA ASN A 88 -19.83 10.09 -15.78
C ASN A 88 -18.47 10.47 -15.19
N ILE A 89 -17.78 9.53 -14.55
CA ILE A 89 -16.48 9.72 -13.92
C ILE A 89 -15.36 9.38 -14.90
N ARG A 90 -14.42 10.30 -15.05
CA ARG A 90 -13.25 10.09 -15.92
C ARG A 90 -12.01 9.64 -15.16
N TYR A 91 -11.82 10.14 -13.95
CA TYR A 91 -10.68 9.81 -13.11
C TYR A 91 -11.16 9.52 -11.70
N ALA A 92 -10.53 8.55 -11.05
CA ALA A 92 -10.80 8.25 -9.65
C ALA A 92 -9.57 7.67 -8.97
N THR A 93 -9.46 7.87 -7.66
CA THR A 93 -8.43 7.33 -6.78
C THR A 93 -9.00 7.08 -5.40
N LEU A 94 -8.40 6.14 -4.65
CA LEU A 94 -8.67 6.00 -3.23
C LEU A 94 -7.71 6.86 -2.42
N GLY A 95 -8.22 7.47 -1.38
CA GLY A 95 -7.42 8.14 -0.36
C GLY A 95 -6.95 7.17 0.73
N PRO A 96 -6.01 7.61 1.58
CA PRO A 96 -5.50 6.81 2.69
C PRO A 96 -6.53 6.56 3.79
N ASP A 97 -7.62 7.32 3.80
CA ASP A 97 -8.79 7.20 4.67
C ASP A 97 -9.87 6.26 4.12
N GLY A 98 -9.59 5.55 3.02
CA GLY A 98 -10.56 4.71 2.32
C GLY A 98 -11.61 5.50 1.52
N ALA A 99 -11.60 6.84 1.55
CA ALA A 99 -12.50 7.63 0.73
C ALA A 99 -12.14 7.54 -0.75
N LEU A 100 -13.15 7.42 -1.60
CA LEU A 100 -12.97 7.47 -3.05
C LEU A 100 -13.12 8.92 -3.52
N TYR A 101 -12.14 9.40 -4.27
CA TYR A 101 -12.18 10.69 -4.95
C TYR A 101 -12.40 10.47 -6.44
N ALA A 102 -13.43 11.07 -6.99
CA ALA A 102 -13.83 10.93 -8.37
C ALA A 102 -13.93 12.29 -9.06
N VAL A 103 -13.45 12.37 -10.29
CA VAL A 103 -13.48 13.59 -11.11
C VAL A 103 -14.29 13.30 -12.37
N ASP A 104 -15.31 14.08 -12.59
CA ASP A 104 -16.16 13.98 -13.78
C ASP A 104 -15.49 14.59 -15.02
N THR A 105 -16.15 14.50 -16.18
CA THR A 105 -15.66 15.06 -17.44
C THR A 105 -15.53 16.59 -17.45
N GLY A 106 -16.25 17.26 -16.55
CA GLY A 106 -16.23 18.72 -16.36
C GLY A 106 -15.24 19.20 -15.31
N GLY A 107 -14.47 18.29 -14.72
CA GLY A 107 -13.49 18.59 -13.65
C GLY A 107 -14.09 18.71 -12.26
N ALA A 108 -15.40 18.48 -12.09
CA ALA A 108 -16.00 18.51 -10.75
C ALA A 108 -15.57 17.29 -9.93
N VAL A 109 -15.25 17.53 -8.66
CA VAL A 109 -14.75 16.52 -7.74
C VAL A 109 -15.87 16.06 -6.80
N THR A 110 -16.03 14.76 -6.66
CA THR A 110 -16.91 14.12 -5.69
C THR A 110 -16.10 13.17 -4.83
N GLN A 111 -16.17 13.33 -3.53
CA GLN A 111 -15.62 12.39 -2.55
C GLN A 111 -16.74 11.45 -2.09
N LEU A 112 -16.48 10.16 -2.09
CA LEU A 112 -17.38 9.14 -1.54
C LEU A 112 -16.83 8.68 -0.19
N VAL A 113 -17.45 9.14 0.90
CA VAL A 113 -17.08 8.77 2.27
C VAL A 113 -18.12 7.80 2.81
N ARG A 114 -17.71 6.58 3.18
CA ARG A 114 -18.63 5.56 3.71
C ARG A 114 -19.92 5.43 2.87
N ARG A 115 -19.76 5.38 1.55
CA ARG A 115 -20.85 5.26 0.56
C ARG A 115 -21.74 6.52 0.39
N THR A 116 -21.39 7.64 1.03
CA THR A 116 -22.12 8.90 0.88
C THR A 116 -21.32 9.87 -0.01
N PRO A 117 -21.88 10.35 -1.13
CA PRO A 117 -21.20 11.30 -2.00
C PRO A 117 -21.23 12.72 -1.42
N VAL A 118 -20.06 13.36 -1.39
CA VAL A 118 -19.88 14.77 -1.02
C VAL A 118 -19.22 15.48 -2.19
N ARG A 119 -19.88 16.47 -2.76
CA ARG A 119 -19.35 17.24 -3.89
C ARG A 119 -18.53 18.40 -3.39
N PHE A 120 -17.33 18.58 -3.96
CA PHE A 120 -16.49 19.73 -3.69
C PHE A 120 -17.07 21.00 -4.35
N ARG A 121 -16.88 22.15 -3.71
CA ARG A 121 -17.30 23.44 -4.24
C ARG A 121 -16.47 23.86 -5.44
N SER A 122 -15.21 23.50 -5.44
CA SER A 122 -14.24 23.83 -6.48
C SER A 122 -14.08 22.71 -7.49
N LYS A 123 -13.64 23.05 -8.70
CA LYS A 123 -13.32 22.11 -9.77
C LYS A 123 -11.83 22.14 -10.07
N LEU A 124 -11.30 21.05 -10.63
CA LEU A 124 -9.98 21.03 -11.24
C LEU A 124 -9.93 21.97 -12.44
N GLN A 125 -8.83 22.71 -12.57
CA GLN A 125 -8.64 23.69 -13.65
C GLN A 125 -8.07 23.06 -14.93
N GLY A 126 -7.68 21.77 -14.89
CA GLY A 126 -7.12 21.08 -16.04
C GLY A 126 -7.33 19.57 -15.99
N LYS A 127 -6.78 18.87 -16.99
CA LYS A 127 -6.85 17.40 -17.05
C LYS A 127 -5.84 16.79 -16.08
N PRO A 128 -6.28 16.03 -15.09
CA PRO A 128 -5.35 15.34 -14.20
C PRO A 128 -4.68 14.17 -14.94
N THR A 129 -3.40 13.99 -14.70
CA THR A 129 -2.62 12.80 -15.10
C THR A 129 -2.42 11.85 -13.94
N GLN A 130 -2.53 12.36 -12.71
CA GLN A 130 -2.45 11.59 -11.48
C GLN A 130 -3.31 12.25 -10.40
N LEU A 131 -3.95 11.43 -9.59
CA LEU A 131 -4.74 11.85 -8.44
C LEU A 131 -4.23 11.17 -7.18
N GLN A 132 -4.27 11.88 -6.06
CA GLN A 132 -3.95 11.37 -4.74
C GLN A 132 -4.92 11.96 -3.71
N GLY A 133 -5.68 11.10 -3.03
CA GLY A 133 -6.43 11.50 -1.85
C GLY A 133 -5.48 11.79 -0.68
N THR A 134 -5.88 12.65 0.23
CA THR A 134 -5.10 13.02 1.41
C THR A 134 -5.82 12.62 2.70
N MET A 135 -5.08 12.50 3.80
CA MET A 135 -5.66 12.14 5.11
C MET A 135 -6.62 13.20 5.67
N ASP A 136 -6.49 14.45 5.25
CA ASP A 136 -7.37 15.56 5.67
C ASP A 136 -8.61 15.72 4.78
N GLY A 137 -8.88 14.73 3.93
CA GLY A 137 -10.08 14.71 3.08
C GLY A 137 -9.99 15.61 1.85
N ALA A 138 -8.79 16.00 1.42
CA ALA A 138 -8.56 16.78 0.21
C ALA A 138 -8.11 15.90 -0.96
N LEU A 139 -8.07 16.48 -2.16
CA LEU A 139 -7.54 15.87 -3.37
C LEU A 139 -6.33 16.66 -3.87
N VAL A 140 -5.24 15.95 -4.11
CA VAL A 140 -4.08 16.44 -4.83
C VAL A 140 -4.15 15.91 -6.27
N ALA A 141 -4.09 16.80 -7.25
CA ALA A 141 -4.11 16.45 -8.65
C ALA A 141 -2.87 16.98 -9.37
N ARG A 142 -2.16 16.10 -10.07
CA ARG A 142 -1.16 16.52 -11.05
C ARG A 142 -1.87 16.81 -12.34
N LEU A 143 -1.77 18.04 -12.81
CA LEU A 143 -2.24 18.44 -14.13
C LEU A 143 -1.16 18.22 -15.18
N GLY A 144 -1.56 17.70 -16.33
CA GLY A 144 -0.68 17.51 -17.50
C GLY A 144 -0.65 18.73 -18.40
N GLY A 145 0.10 18.63 -19.52
CA GLY A 145 0.24 19.65 -20.54
C GLY A 145 1.63 20.30 -20.55
N ASP A 146 1.76 21.40 -21.31
CA ASP A 146 3.04 22.11 -21.47
C ASP A 146 3.52 22.78 -20.18
N ARG A 147 2.58 23.14 -19.32
CA ARG A 147 2.82 23.73 -17.99
C ARG A 147 2.20 22.84 -16.92
N PRO A 148 2.90 21.76 -16.54
CA PRO A 148 2.38 20.89 -15.51
C PRO A 148 2.25 21.63 -14.17
N ALA A 149 1.21 21.32 -13.43
CA ALA A 149 0.94 21.92 -12.13
C ALA A 149 0.42 20.90 -11.14
N LEU A 150 0.59 21.19 -9.87
CA LEU A 150 -0.01 20.47 -8.77
C LEU A 150 -1.17 21.31 -8.22
N GLU A 151 -2.38 20.77 -8.29
CA GLU A 151 -3.55 21.39 -7.65
C GLU A 151 -3.89 20.65 -6.36
N TYR A 152 -4.16 21.44 -5.33
CA TYR A 152 -4.71 20.96 -4.06
C TYR A 152 -6.13 21.51 -3.91
N LEU A 153 -7.09 20.61 -3.69
CA LEU A 153 -8.51 20.93 -3.52
C LEU A 153 -9.00 20.37 -2.19
N GLY A 154 -9.37 21.23 -1.27
CA GLY A 154 -10.19 20.88 -0.11
C GLY A 154 -11.69 21.00 -0.43
N SER A 155 -12.56 20.36 0.34
CA SER A 155 -14.01 20.38 0.13
C SER A 155 -14.59 21.80 0.13
N ASP A 156 -14.10 22.65 1.01
CA ASP A 156 -14.61 24.02 1.28
C ASP A 156 -13.59 25.12 1.03
N GLN A 157 -12.39 24.78 0.55
CA GLN A 157 -11.32 25.73 0.31
C GLN A 157 -11.20 26.10 -1.16
N ALA A 158 -10.72 27.31 -1.43
CA ALA A 158 -10.32 27.67 -2.78
C ALA A 158 -9.13 26.78 -3.23
N PRO A 159 -9.12 26.30 -4.48
CA PRO A 159 -8.03 25.49 -4.99
C PRO A 159 -6.73 26.28 -4.99
N SER A 160 -5.64 25.61 -4.63
CA SER A 160 -4.30 26.17 -4.81
C SER A 160 -3.61 25.42 -5.94
N SER A 161 -2.84 26.16 -6.76
CA SER A 161 -2.11 25.60 -7.89
C SER A 161 -0.65 26.01 -7.80
N THR A 162 0.25 25.05 -7.94
CA THR A 162 1.71 25.26 -7.90
C THR A 162 2.33 24.67 -9.17
N PRO A 163 3.11 25.45 -9.93
CA PRO A 163 3.82 24.92 -11.11
C PRO A 163 4.76 23.78 -10.73
N LEU A 164 4.81 22.75 -11.59
CA LEU A 164 5.73 21.63 -11.44
C LEU A 164 6.81 21.64 -12.52
N PRO A 165 8.04 21.18 -12.23
CA PRO A 165 8.97 20.81 -13.28
C PRO A 165 8.47 19.58 -14.06
N LYS A 166 9.02 19.36 -15.24
CA LYS A 166 8.81 18.10 -15.95
C LYS A 166 9.51 16.97 -15.18
N GLY A 167 8.87 15.81 -15.14
CA GLY A 167 9.43 14.65 -14.47
C GLY A 167 8.39 13.66 -13.96
N GLN A 168 8.83 12.52 -13.49
CA GLN A 168 7.96 11.53 -12.86
C GLN A 168 7.62 12.00 -11.45
N VAL A 169 6.38 11.76 -11.03
CA VAL A 169 5.84 12.24 -9.75
C VAL A 169 5.44 11.06 -8.87
N ALA A 170 5.75 11.16 -7.59
CA ALA A 170 5.24 10.27 -6.57
C ALA A 170 4.69 11.08 -5.39
N ALA A 171 3.68 10.55 -4.72
CA ALA A 171 3.15 11.09 -3.47
C ALA A 171 3.40 10.13 -2.32
N THR A 172 3.47 10.65 -1.10
CA THR A 172 3.38 9.82 0.11
C THR A 172 2.01 9.17 0.21
N PHE A 173 1.90 8.09 0.95
CA PHE A 173 0.62 7.44 1.20
C PHE A 173 -0.41 8.43 1.79
N LEU A 174 0.00 9.29 2.72
CA LEU A 174 -0.88 10.27 3.35
C LEU A 174 -1.23 11.48 2.47
N GLY A 175 -0.57 11.64 1.31
CA GLY A 175 -0.78 12.78 0.41
C GLY A 175 -0.22 14.12 0.95
N ASP A 176 0.56 14.08 2.02
CA ASP A 176 1.16 15.27 2.65
C ASP A 176 2.38 15.82 1.91
N LEU A 177 3.04 14.97 1.13
CA LEU A 177 4.17 15.35 0.27
C LEU A 177 4.05 14.75 -1.12
N VAL A 178 4.53 15.52 -2.09
CA VAL A 178 4.69 15.10 -3.49
C VAL A 178 6.13 15.34 -3.91
N ALA A 179 6.76 14.34 -4.49
CA ALA A 179 8.12 14.41 -5.04
C ALA A 179 8.07 14.41 -6.58
N VAL A 180 8.92 15.22 -7.20
CA VAL A 180 9.11 15.24 -8.65
C VAL A 180 10.56 14.93 -8.95
N ALA A 181 10.82 13.91 -9.77
CA ALA A 181 12.15 13.64 -10.33
C ALA A 181 12.43 14.64 -11.46
N ALA A 182 13.23 15.65 -11.19
CA ALA A 182 13.52 16.75 -12.11
C ALA A 182 15.02 16.81 -12.38
N ASP A 183 15.41 16.35 -13.57
CA ASP A 183 16.81 16.34 -14.03
C ASP A 183 17.84 16.05 -12.90
N SER A 184 18.54 17.07 -12.40
CA SER A 184 19.58 16.95 -11.37
C SER A 184 19.10 17.10 -9.92
N ALA A 185 17.78 17.05 -9.69
CA ALA A 185 17.19 17.22 -8.35
C ALA A 185 15.92 16.42 -8.17
N VAL A 186 15.59 16.14 -6.92
CA VAL A 186 14.24 15.78 -6.51
C VAL A 186 13.61 16.97 -5.82
N VAL A 187 12.47 17.45 -6.34
CA VAL A 187 11.76 18.60 -5.77
C VAL A 187 10.57 18.12 -4.97
N LEU A 188 10.52 18.49 -3.70
CA LEU A 188 9.47 18.14 -2.74
C LEU A 188 8.48 19.27 -2.57
N TYR A 189 7.21 18.96 -2.68
CA TYR A 189 6.08 19.85 -2.49
C TYR A 189 5.25 19.39 -1.29
N ALA A 190 4.80 20.31 -0.45
CA ALA A 190 3.81 20.08 0.60
C ALA A 190 2.50 20.76 0.17
N PRO A 191 1.56 20.05 -0.51
CA PRO A 191 0.41 20.69 -1.15
C PRO A 191 -0.50 21.45 -0.21
N GLN A 192 -0.60 21.00 1.05
CA GLN A 192 -1.41 21.61 2.10
C GLN A 192 -0.80 22.89 2.66
N ARG A 193 0.51 23.07 2.50
CA ARG A 193 1.27 24.18 3.04
C ARG A 193 1.65 25.15 1.92
N LYS A 194 1.43 26.42 2.13
CA LYS A 194 1.94 27.46 1.23
C LYS A 194 3.45 27.70 1.47
N SER A 195 4.23 26.61 1.47
CA SER A 195 5.68 26.67 1.66
C SER A 195 6.37 26.55 0.31
N GLU A 196 7.55 27.17 0.18
CA GLU A 196 8.39 26.99 -0.99
C GLU A 196 8.76 25.53 -1.19
N PRO A 197 8.80 25.04 -2.43
CA PRO A 197 9.25 23.71 -2.74
C PRO A 197 10.70 23.50 -2.32
N ARG A 198 11.01 22.34 -1.76
CA ARG A 198 12.36 22.01 -1.36
C ARG A 198 13.05 21.17 -2.44
N SER A 199 14.18 21.63 -2.92
CA SER A 199 15.00 20.90 -3.86
C SER A 199 16.07 20.09 -3.13
N ILE A 200 16.19 18.79 -3.47
CA ILE A 200 17.26 17.90 -3.02
C ILE A 200 18.14 17.61 -4.23
N PRO A 201 19.38 18.10 -4.27
CA PRO A 201 20.29 17.84 -5.37
C PRO A 201 20.60 16.34 -5.45
N VAL A 202 20.60 15.78 -6.66
CA VAL A 202 21.03 14.41 -6.92
C VAL A 202 22.09 14.40 -8.02
N SER A 203 23.09 13.55 -7.88
CA SER A 203 24.09 13.37 -8.92
C SER A 203 23.51 12.54 -10.07
N GLY A 204 23.52 13.07 -11.28
CA GLY A 204 22.92 12.46 -12.47
C GLY A 204 21.41 12.77 -12.59
N ASP A 205 20.85 12.43 -13.74
CA ASP A 205 19.43 12.71 -14.05
C ASP A 205 18.51 11.81 -13.25
N ALA A 206 17.65 12.39 -12.44
CA ALA A 206 16.56 11.69 -11.77
C ALA A 206 15.49 11.28 -12.79
N ARG A 207 15.18 9.99 -12.87
CA ARG A 207 14.22 9.41 -13.82
C ARG A 207 12.90 9.02 -13.18
N ALA A 208 12.98 8.43 -12.00
CA ALA A 208 11.81 8.04 -11.24
C ALA A 208 12.06 8.23 -9.75
N VAL A 209 10.98 8.47 -9.03
CA VAL A 209 10.98 8.66 -7.58
C VAL A 209 9.82 7.89 -6.98
N LEU A 210 10.05 7.34 -5.78
CA LEU A 210 9.03 6.64 -5.00
C LEU A 210 9.28 6.86 -3.50
N PHE A 211 8.23 7.13 -2.74
CA PHE A 211 8.31 7.11 -1.29
C PHE A 211 8.19 5.68 -0.75
N SER A 212 8.87 5.38 0.35
CA SER A 212 8.53 4.19 1.15
C SER A 212 7.09 4.31 1.66
N PRO A 213 6.39 3.20 1.96
CA PRO A 213 5.03 3.26 2.51
C PRO A 213 4.92 4.10 3.78
N SER A 214 5.95 4.08 4.63
CA SER A 214 6.05 4.96 5.81
C SER A 214 6.29 6.44 5.47
N GLY A 215 6.61 6.76 4.22
CA GLY A 215 6.93 8.11 3.77
C GLY A 215 8.28 8.65 4.23
N HIS A 216 9.10 7.90 5.00
CA HIS A 216 10.37 8.41 5.54
C HIS A 216 11.55 8.32 4.56
N ARG A 217 11.53 7.37 3.63
CA ARG A 217 12.57 7.18 2.62
C ARG A 217 12.07 7.57 1.26
N LEU A 218 12.97 8.05 0.46
CA LEU A 218 12.76 8.38 -0.94
C LEU A 218 13.72 7.57 -1.80
N TYR A 219 13.19 6.74 -2.67
CA TYR A 219 13.94 5.98 -3.67
C TYR A 219 14.01 6.79 -4.94
N VAL A 220 15.21 6.98 -5.49
CA VAL A 220 15.43 7.77 -6.71
C VAL A 220 16.19 6.93 -7.72
N ALA A 221 15.52 6.58 -8.82
CA ALA A 221 16.16 6.00 -9.99
C ALA A 221 16.83 7.11 -10.81
N ARG A 222 18.06 6.86 -11.25
CA ARG A 222 18.87 7.81 -12.02
C ARG A 222 19.19 7.25 -13.40
N ALA A 223 19.56 8.11 -14.34
CA ALA A 223 20.04 7.70 -15.66
C ALA A 223 21.32 6.83 -15.57
N ALA A 224 22.13 7.06 -14.55
CA ALA A 224 23.23 6.19 -14.17
C ALA A 224 22.88 5.40 -12.90
N ALA A 225 23.11 4.09 -12.89
CA ALA A 225 23.03 3.28 -11.68
C ALA A 225 24.09 3.75 -10.67
N PRO A 226 23.90 3.60 -9.37
CA PRO A 226 22.91 2.83 -8.61
C PRO A 226 21.63 3.61 -8.27
N LEU A 227 20.64 2.92 -7.69
CA LEU A 227 19.46 3.51 -7.09
C LEU A 227 19.84 4.24 -5.80
N LEU A 228 19.41 5.50 -5.68
CA LEU A 228 19.71 6.31 -4.52
C LEU A 228 18.58 6.22 -3.49
N VAL A 229 18.94 6.06 -2.21
CA VAL A 229 18.00 6.08 -1.09
C VAL A 229 18.31 7.29 -0.21
N LEU A 230 17.33 8.18 -0.11
CA LEU A 230 17.43 9.45 0.64
C LEU A 230 16.52 9.44 1.85
N ASP A 231 16.93 10.15 2.90
CA ASP A 231 16.03 10.60 3.94
C ASP A 231 15.16 11.76 3.42
N ARG A 232 13.84 11.69 3.64
CA ARG A 232 12.94 12.73 3.14
C ARG A 232 13.06 14.04 3.92
N VAL A 233 13.52 14.01 5.19
CA VAL A 233 13.49 15.17 6.08
C VAL A 233 14.62 16.13 5.77
N ASP A 234 15.84 15.64 5.64
CA ASP A 234 17.04 16.45 5.38
C ASP A 234 17.58 16.28 3.97
N GLY A 235 17.13 15.25 3.23
CA GLY A 235 17.65 14.91 1.90
C GLY A 235 18.99 14.19 1.95
N ALA A 236 19.45 13.76 3.12
CA ALA A 236 20.70 13.04 3.27
C ALA A 236 20.67 11.71 2.52
N LYS A 237 21.78 11.38 1.86
CA LYS A 237 21.98 10.06 1.29
C LYS A 237 22.13 9.03 2.39
N LEU A 238 21.19 8.09 2.47
CA LEU A 238 21.25 6.98 3.41
C LEU A 238 22.16 5.87 2.88
N HIS A 239 21.92 5.42 1.65
CA HIS A 239 22.74 4.43 0.96
C HIS A 239 22.41 4.41 -0.55
N GLU A 240 23.13 3.59 -1.28
CA GLU A 240 22.87 3.29 -2.69
C GLU A 240 22.65 1.79 -2.85
N ILE A 241 21.82 1.42 -3.83
CA ILE A 241 21.53 0.04 -4.17
C ILE A 241 21.98 -0.20 -5.60
N GLU A 242 22.95 -1.08 -5.78
CA GLU A 242 23.44 -1.44 -7.10
C GLU A 242 22.33 -2.09 -7.94
N LEU A 243 22.19 -1.60 -9.16
CA LEU A 243 21.23 -2.11 -10.15
C LEU A 243 22.00 -2.61 -11.38
N PRO A 244 21.43 -3.57 -12.14
CA PRO A 244 22.03 -4.04 -13.38
C PRO A 244 22.17 -2.98 -14.47
N GLY A 245 21.46 -1.85 -14.34
CA GLY A 245 21.46 -0.75 -15.29
C GLY A 245 20.49 0.37 -14.94
N PRO A 246 20.23 1.30 -15.87
CA PRO A 246 19.32 2.40 -15.68
C PRO A 246 17.87 1.92 -15.48
N ALA A 247 17.13 2.64 -14.64
CA ALA A 247 15.73 2.35 -14.31
C ALA A 247 14.83 3.54 -14.65
N ARG A 248 13.58 3.25 -15.06
CA ARG A 248 12.62 4.27 -15.48
C ARG A 248 11.35 4.35 -14.64
N GLU A 249 11.05 3.30 -13.86
CA GLU A 249 9.85 3.24 -13.03
C GLU A 249 10.14 2.43 -11.76
N LEU A 250 9.57 2.88 -10.66
CA LEU A 250 9.66 2.24 -9.35
C LEU A 250 8.25 1.92 -8.85
N ARG A 251 8.06 0.74 -8.25
CA ARG A 251 6.82 0.32 -7.65
C ARG A 251 7.09 -0.43 -6.35
N GLY A 252 6.48 -0.01 -5.24
CA GLY A 252 6.56 -0.70 -3.96
C GLY A 252 5.46 -1.76 -3.83
N ASP A 253 5.68 -2.75 -2.98
CA ASP A 253 4.60 -3.58 -2.49
C ASP A 253 3.81 -2.85 -1.38
N MET A 254 2.61 -3.36 -1.05
CA MET A 254 1.72 -2.69 -0.08
C MET A 254 2.29 -2.61 1.34
N TYR A 255 3.27 -3.46 1.71
CA TYR A 255 3.92 -3.46 3.02
C TYR A 255 5.34 -2.88 3.01
N GLY A 256 5.84 -2.49 1.83
CA GLY A 256 7.14 -1.83 1.66
C GLY A 256 8.35 -2.72 1.90
N ARG A 257 8.19 -4.03 1.79
CA ARG A 257 9.29 -4.98 1.86
C ARG A 257 10.03 -5.10 0.54
N TRP A 258 9.29 -5.03 -0.55
CA TRP A 258 9.81 -5.24 -1.89
C TRP A 258 9.70 -3.98 -2.74
N LEU A 259 10.77 -3.67 -3.45
CA LEU A 259 10.77 -2.63 -4.46
C LEU A 259 10.96 -3.26 -5.82
N LEU A 260 9.99 -3.06 -6.69
CA LEU A 260 10.02 -3.49 -8.09
C LEU A 260 10.55 -2.34 -8.93
N VAL A 261 11.55 -2.63 -9.74
CA VAL A 261 12.23 -1.65 -10.59
C VAL A 261 12.05 -2.06 -12.04
N ARG A 262 11.55 -1.14 -12.85
CA ARG A 262 11.47 -1.30 -14.29
C ARG A 262 12.74 -0.80 -14.94
N PRO A 263 13.49 -1.64 -15.67
CA PRO A 263 14.64 -1.18 -16.43
C PRO A 263 14.23 -0.20 -17.53
N GLU A 264 15.16 0.62 -17.96
CA GLU A 264 14.95 1.53 -19.09
C GLU A 264 14.70 0.77 -20.39
N GLN A 265 15.35 -0.36 -20.55
CA GLN A 265 15.24 -1.23 -21.73
C GLN A 265 14.76 -2.63 -21.35
N GLY A 266 13.96 -3.22 -22.25
CA GLY A 266 13.45 -4.59 -22.11
C GLY A 266 12.20 -4.73 -21.24
N ASP A 267 11.60 -5.91 -21.32
CA ASP A 267 10.41 -6.32 -20.56
C ASP A 267 10.83 -7.23 -19.42
N SER A 268 11.35 -6.62 -18.35
CA SER A 268 11.72 -7.32 -17.13
C SER A 268 11.34 -6.52 -15.89
N VAL A 269 11.36 -7.17 -14.75
CA VAL A 269 11.28 -6.56 -13.42
C VAL A 269 12.54 -6.93 -12.64
N TRP A 270 13.19 -5.96 -12.06
CA TRP A 270 14.22 -6.15 -11.05
C TRP A 270 13.59 -6.06 -9.68
N VAL A 271 14.01 -6.90 -8.77
CA VAL A 271 13.47 -6.98 -7.42
C VAL A 271 14.55 -6.62 -6.41
N ILE A 272 14.20 -5.73 -5.49
CA ILE A 272 15.03 -5.31 -4.38
C ILE A 272 14.33 -5.67 -3.08
N ASP A 273 15.05 -6.30 -2.15
CA ASP A 273 14.65 -6.44 -0.76
C ASP A 273 15.00 -5.13 -0.03
N VAL A 274 13.98 -4.37 0.34
CA VAL A 274 14.14 -3.06 1.01
C VAL A 274 14.76 -3.20 2.40
N GLY A 275 14.49 -4.31 3.09
CA GLY A 275 15.02 -4.57 4.43
C GLY A 275 16.53 -4.75 4.44
N THR A 276 17.06 -5.43 3.42
CA THR A 276 18.53 -5.64 3.26
C THR A 276 19.20 -4.60 2.38
N GLY A 277 18.42 -3.82 1.62
CA GLY A 277 18.93 -2.86 0.63
C GLY A 277 19.64 -3.54 -0.55
N LYS A 278 19.29 -4.80 -0.88
CA LYS A 278 19.98 -5.57 -1.90
C LYS A 278 19.10 -5.89 -3.10
N TYR A 279 19.71 -5.86 -4.27
CA TYR A 279 19.15 -6.46 -5.46
C TYR A 279 19.09 -7.99 -5.29
N VAL A 280 17.90 -8.57 -5.47
CA VAL A 280 17.65 -10.00 -5.29
C VAL A 280 17.72 -10.76 -6.61
N GLY A 281 17.26 -10.16 -7.69
CA GLY A 281 17.25 -10.79 -9.01
C GLY A 281 16.29 -10.15 -9.99
N SER A 282 16.15 -10.76 -11.15
CA SER A 282 15.25 -10.28 -12.20
C SER A 282 14.47 -11.42 -12.86
N THR A 283 13.31 -11.06 -13.43
CA THR A 283 12.54 -11.97 -14.25
C THR A 283 11.86 -11.21 -15.37
N ALA A 284 11.54 -11.90 -16.48
CA ALA A 284 10.77 -11.29 -17.55
C ALA A 284 9.38 -10.89 -17.02
N ALA A 285 8.97 -9.66 -17.30
CA ALA A 285 7.68 -9.14 -16.89
C ALA A 285 7.25 -7.99 -17.79
N ARG A 286 6.06 -8.10 -18.37
CA ARG A 286 5.41 -6.98 -19.06
C ARG A 286 4.74 -6.08 -18.04
N TRP A 287 5.10 -4.80 -18.04
CA TRP A 287 4.54 -3.80 -17.13
C TRP A 287 3.18 -3.27 -17.63
N SER A 288 2.27 -3.14 -16.70
CA SER A 288 0.93 -2.55 -16.85
C SER A 288 0.54 -1.90 -15.52
N ASP A 289 -0.61 -1.24 -15.45
CA ASP A 289 -1.04 -0.52 -14.24
C ASP A 289 -1.16 -1.44 -13.00
N ASP A 290 -1.56 -2.69 -13.21
CA ASP A 290 -1.77 -3.67 -12.16
C ASP A 290 -0.58 -4.61 -11.91
N LEU A 291 0.24 -4.90 -12.93
CA LEU A 291 1.35 -5.87 -12.84
C LEU A 291 2.65 -5.34 -13.47
N PRO A 292 3.84 -5.77 -12.99
CA PRO A 292 4.06 -6.72 -11.89
C PRO A 292 3.67 -6.14 -10.54
N ALA A 293 3.24 -6.99 -9.61
CA ALA A 293 2.89 -6.63 -8.25
C ALA A 293 3.32 -7.72 -7.27
N VAL A 294 3.52 -7.38 -6.02
CA VAL A 294 3.79 -8.38 -4.97
C VAL A 294 2.55 -8.60 -4.14
N ALA A 295 2.10 -9.85 -4.09
CA ALA A 295 1.15 -10.31 -3.08
C ALA A 295 1.95 -10.76 -1.86
N PRO A 296 1.84 -10.08 -0.73
CA PRO A 296 2.60 -10.39 0.47
C PRO A 296 2.40 -11.84 0.94
N PRO A 297 3.41 -12.43 1.61
CA PRO A 297 4.64 -11.77 2.00
C PRO A 297 5.70 -11.67 0.90
N GLN A 298 5.66 -12.50 -0.15
CA GLN A 298 6.77 -12.65 -1.09
C GLN A 298 6.41 -13.26 -2.44
N THR A 299 5.13 -13.23 -2.83
CA THR A 299 4.69 -13.79 -4.10
C THR A 299 4.66 -12.69 -5.17
N LEU A 300 5.61 -12.71 -6.09
CA LEU A 300 5.64 -11.81 -7.24
C LEU A 300 4.67 -12.31 -8.32
N LEU A 301 3.72 -11.49 -8.67
CA LEU A 301 2.74 -11.76 -9.71
C LEU A 301 3.21 -11.16 -11.04
N VAL A 302 3.32 -11.99 -12.06
CA VAL A 302 3.73 -11.58 -13.42
C VAL A 302 2.89 -12.26 -14.49
N ARG A 303 2.68 -11.59 -15.62
CA ARG A 303 2.10 -12.21 -16.81
C ARG A 303 3.13 -13.08 -17.52
N ARG A 304 2.75 -14.33 -17.83
CA ARG A 304 3.55 -15.30 -18.60
C ARG A 304 2.73 -15.79 -19.79
N GLY A 305 2.92 -15.19 -20.96
CA GLY A 305 2.09 -15.46 -22.13
C GLY A 305 0.62 -15.12 -21.85
N ALA A 306 -0.26 -16.11 -21.95
CA ALA A 306 -1.70 -15.98 -21.66
C ALA A 306 -2.05 -16.15 -20.17
N ASP A 307 -1.08 -16.48 -19.31
CA ASP A 307 -1.30 -16.88 -17.91
C ASP A 307 -0.81 -15.83 -16.93
N LEU A 308 -1.27 -15.93 -15.68
CA LEU A 308 -0.65 -15.29 -14.51
C LEU A 308 0.22 -16.33 -13.79
N ALA A 309 1.44 -15.96 -13.45
CA ALA A 309 2.33 -16.76 -12.62
C ALA A 309 2.63 -16.05 -11.29
N GLY A 310 2.68 -16.81 -10.22
CA GLY A 310 3.18 -16.39 -8.90
C GLY A 310 4.57 -16.98 -8.68
N LEU A 311 5.54 -16.12 -8.39
CA LEU A 311 6.94 -16.47 -8.20
C LEU A 311 7.36 -16.18 -6.76
N ASP A 312 8.14 -17.08 -6.17
CA ASP A 312 8.69 -16.91 -4.83
C ASP A 312 9.91 -15.96 -4.86
N LEU A 313 9.81 -14.84 -4.17
CA LEU A 313 10.88 -13.88 -4.04
C LEU A 313 11.96 -14.28 -3.02
N SER A 314 11.69 -15.26 -2.16
CA SER A 314 12.68 -15.78 -1.20
C SER A 314 13.65 -16.78 -1.82
N ALA A 315 13.25 -17.39 -2.94
CA ALA A 315 14.05 -18.41 -3.61
C ALA A 315 14.96 -17.79 -4.67
N THR A 316 16.21 -18.26 -4.72
CA THR A 316 17.12 -17.87 -5.78
C THR A 316 16.56 -18.27 -7.14
N GLY A 317 16.47 -17.32 -8.07
CA GLY A 317 15.93 -17.56 -9.42
C GLY A 317 14.40 -17.51 -9.53
N PHE A 318 13.72 -17.10 -8.47
CA PHE A 318 12.25 -16.90 -8.44
C PHE A 318 11.47 -18.13 -8.88
N THR A 319 11.46 -19.17 -8.03
CA THR A 319 10.71 -20.40 -8.27
C THR A 319 9.21 -20.13 -8.44
N GLU A 320 8.59 -20.76 -9.42
CA GLU A 320 7.14 -20.65 -9.63
C GLU A 320 6.38 -21.44 -8.55
N LEU A 321 5.53 -20.73 -7.81
CA LEU A 321 4.68 -21.26 -6.73
C LEU A 321 3.32 -21.73 -7.26
N GLY A 322 2.80 -21.04 -8.28
CA GLY A 322 1.49 -21.33 -8.84
C GLY A 322 1.25 -20.59 -10.14
N ARG A 323 0.27 -21.09 -10.91
CA ARG A 323 -0.10 -20.53 -12.21
C ARG A 323 -1.60 -20.55 -12.42
N ILE A 324 -2.15 -19.43 -12.87
CA ILE A 324 -3.56 -19.32 -13.25
C ILE A 324 -3.63 -19.27 -14.78
N LYS A 325 -4.23 -20.29 -15.38
CA LYS A 325 -4.40 -20.37 -16.84
C LYS A 325 -5.38 -19.32 -17.35
N GLY A 326 -5.02 -18.69 -18.45
CA GLY A 326 -5.78 -17.60 -19.06
C GLY A 326 -5.76 -16.35 -18.21
N GLY A 327 -6.51 -15.32 -18.61
CA GLY A 327 -6.65 -14.10 -17.84
C GLY A 327 -5.48 -13.12 -17.92
N ALA A 328 -4.53 -13.31 -18.83
CA ALA A 328 -3.48 -12.31 -19.04
C ALA A 328 -4.02 -10.92 -19.45
N ALA A 329 -5.22 -10.89 -20.04
CA ALA A 329 -5.92 -9.65 -20.37
C ALA A 329 -6.68 -9.03 -19.19
N ASP A 330 -6.93 -9.81 -18.14
CA ASP A 330 -7.68 -9.37 -16.98
C ASP A 330 -6.80 -8.52 -16.03
N PHE A 331 -7.45 -7.81 -15.10
CA PHE A 331 -6.77 -7.10 -14.04
C PHE A 331 -6.58 -8.00 -12.81
N TRP A 332 -5.49 -7.75 -12.09
CA TRP A 332 -5.10 -8.52 -10.92
C TRP A 332 -4.78 -7.58 -9.76
N LEU A 333 -5.46 -7.80 -8.65
CA LEU A 333 -5.33 -6.93 -7.49
C LEU A 333 -5.00 -7.74 -6.23
N PRO A 334 -3.80 -7.59 -5.64
CA PRO A 334 -3.53 -8.10 -4.30
C PRO A 334 -4.42 -7.39 -3.28
N LEU A 335 -5.06 -8.15 -2.40
CA LEU A 335 -6.00 -7.67 -1.39
C LEU A 335 -5.57 -8.13 -0.01
N ALA A 336 -5.49 -7.21 0.94
CA ALA A 336 -5.36 -7.55 2.37
C ALA A 336 -6.74 -7.95 2.96
N TRP A 337 -7.38 -8.93 2.31
CA TRP A 337 -8.70 -9.44 2.68
C TRP A 337 -8.82 -10.91 2.33
N GLN A 338 -9.52 -11.68 3.18
CA GLN A 338 -9.91 -13.06 2.91
C GLN A 338 -11.33 -13.32 3.39
N PRO A 339 -12.05 -14.22 2.71
CA PRO A 339 -13.36 -14.65 3.20
C PRO A 339 -13.21 -15.33 4.57
N VAL A 340 -14.05 -14.93 5.50
CA VAL A 340 -14.14 -15.58 6.81
C VAL A 340 -14.80 -16.95 6.62
N HIS A 341 -14.11 -18.02 6.99
CA HIS A 341 -14.71 -19.35 7.03
C HIS A 341 -15.49 -19.50 8.32
N GLU A 342 -16.78 -19.81 8.23
CA GLU A 342 -17.65 -20.07 9.40
C GLU A 342 -17.08 -21.16 10.34
N THR A 343 -16.29 -22.10 9.80
CA THR A 343 -15.63 -23.16 10.57
C THR A 343 -14.52 -22.62 11.49
N GLU A 344 -13.83 -21.55 11.13
CA GLU A 344 -12.78 -20.98 12.00
C GLU A 344 -13.35 -20.23 13.20
N LEU A 345 -14.59 -19.72 13.08
CA LEU A 345 -15.28 -19.06 14.20
C LEU A 345 -15.69 -20.07 15.27
N VAL A 346 -16.06 -21.29 14.89
CA VAL A 346 -16.46 -22.34 15.84
C VAL A 346 -15.26 -22.94 16.58
N GLU A 347 -14.11 -23.10 15.88
CA GLU A 347 -12.89 -23.61 16.53
C GLU A 347 -12.24 -22.57 17.46
N SER A 348 -12.34 -21.28 17.16
CA SER A 348 -11.80 -20.23 18.03
C SER A 348 -12.59 -20.11 19.33
N ASP A 349 -13.90 -20.25 19.31
CA ASP A 349 -14.74 -20.24 20.52
C ASP A 349 -14.58 -21.52 21.34
N SER A 350 -14.34 -22.66 20.69
CA SER A 350 -14.10 -23.94 21.39
C SER A 350 -12.69 -24.02 21.99
N ALA A 351 -11.69 -23.40 21.35
CA ALA A 351 -10.31 -23.34 21.86
C ALA A 351 -10.16 -22.39 23.05
N LEU A 352 -11.04 -21.40 23.18
CA LEU A 352 -11.07 -20.46 24.31
C LEU A 352 -11.75 -21.07 25.56
N ALA A 353 -12.49 -22.19 25.40
CA ALA A 353 -13.23 -22.83 26.52
C ALA A 353 -12.43 -23.86 27.29
N VAL A 354 -11.19 -24.22 26.93
CA VAL A 354 -10.42 -25.32 27.55
C VAL A 354 -9.07 -24.88 28.13
N ALA A 355 -8.76 -23.62 28.23
CA ALA A 355 -7.57 -23.16 28.92
C ALA A 355 -7.91 -22.00 29.86
N ASP A 356 -8.28 -22.24 31.09
CA ASP A 356 -7.59 -21.73 32.24
C ASP A 356 -8.34 -21.87 33.57
N THR A 357 -7.71 -22.49 34.50
CA THR A 357 -7.99 -22.41 35.91
C THR A 357 -6.76 -21.89 36.68
N GLY A 358 -6.32 -20.67 36.30
CA GLY A 358 -5.28 -19.95 37.05
C GLY A 358 -5.47 -18.44 36.93
N PRO A 359 -5.16 -17.65 37.98
CA PRO A 359 -5.28 -16.20 37.88
C PRO A 359 -4.26 -15.68 36.88
N ALA A 360 -4.75 -15.25 35.68
CA ALA A 360 -3.95 -14.65 34.63
C ALA A 360 -3.22 -13.42 35.16
N ARG A 361 -1.88 -13.46 35.21
CA ARG A 361 -1.08 -12.26 35.49
C ARG A 361 -1.28 -11.27 34.36
N PRO A 362 -1.58 -10.00 34.64
CA PRO A 362 -1.77 -9.00 33.59
C PRO A 362 -0.49 -8.89 32.75
N THR A 363 -0.61 -9.16 31.46
CA THR A 363 0.50 -9.05 30.52
C THR A 363 0.73 -7.57 30.21
N VAL A 364 1.94 -7.09 30.45
CA VAL A 364 2.33 -5.69 30.31
C VAL A 364 3.09 -5.48 28.99
N TYR A 365 2.71 -4.47 28.23
CA TYR A 365 3.40 -4.06 27.01
C TYR A 365 3.80 -2.59 27.09
N LEU A 366 4.82 -2.20 26.32
CA LEU A 366 5.22 -0.82 26.13
C LEU A 366 4.81 -0.39 24.73
N GLN A 367 3.80 0.44 24.59
CA GLN A 367 3.42 1.01 23.30
C GLN A 367 4.39 2.13 22.94
N VAL A 368 5.04 2.00 21.80
CA VAL A 368 6.03 2.95 21.26
C VAL A 368 5.50 3.78 20.11
N SER A 369 4.43 3.33 19.47
CA SER A 369 3.77 4.10 18.42
C SER A 369 2.36 3.59 18.10
N SER A 370 1.59 4.40 17.36
CA SER A 370 0.33 4.01 16.76
C SER A 370 0.18 4.67 15.39
N SER A 371 -0.43 3.97 14.44
CA SER A 371 -0.62 4.46 13.07
C SER A 371 -1.81 3.79 12.42
N GLN A 372 -2.53 4.52 11.59
CA GLN A 372 -3.53 3.92 10.70
C GLN A 372 -2.89 3.17 9.52
N ASN A 373 -1.59 3.37 9.28
CA ASN A 373 -0.86 2.71 8.21
C ASN A 373 -0.18 1.43 8.70
N PRO A 374 -0.66 0.24 8.27
CA PRO A 374 -0.09 -1.05 8.66
C PRO A 374 1.36 -1.23 8.20
N ALA A 375 1.71 -0.70 7.02
CA ALA A 375 3.06 -0.82 6.49
C ALA A 375 4.08 -0.08 7.36
N TRP A 376 3.73 1.13 7.82
CA TRP A 376 4.55 1.88 8.75
C TRP A 376 4.71 1.16 10.10
N ALA A 377 3.61 0.63 10.65
CA ALA A 377 3.66 -0.09 11.92
C ALA A 377 4.58 -1.33 11.82
N ASN A 378 4.48 -2.06 10.72
CA ASN A 378 5.33 -3.23 10.47
C ASN A 378 6.81 -2.85 10.24
N GLU A 379 7.09 -1.77 9.49
CA GLU A 379 8.47 -1.29 9.30
C GLU A 379 9.11 -0.87 10.63
N LEU A 380 8.37 -0.13 11.47
CA LEU A 380 8.87 0.25 12.79
C LEU A 380 9.09 -0.97 13.69
N SER A 381 8.15 -1.93 13.71
CA SER A 381 8.31 -3.17 14.46
C SER A 381 9.54 -3.96 14.00
N ALA A 382 9.75 -4.08 12.69
CA ALA A 382 10.91 -4.76 12.14
C ALA A 382 12.24 -4.09 12.53
N LYS A 383 12.30 -2.74 12.50
CA LYS A 383 13.49 -1.99 12.95
C LYS A 383 13.80 -2.21 14.42
N LEU A 384 12.77 -2.18 15.27
CA LEU A 384 12.93 -2.41 16.72
C LEU A 384 13.36 -3.85 16.99
N SER A 385 12.81 -4.82 16.27
CA SER A 385 13.22 -6.23 16.35
C SER A 385 14.66 -6.42 15.89
N ALA A 386 15.09 -5.78 14.81
CA ALA A 386 16.47 -5.81 14.35
C ALA A 386 17.46 -5.17 15.34
N ALA A 387 16.99 -4.22 16.16
CA ALA A 387 17.72 -3.63 17.28
C ALA A 387 17.72 -4.51 18.56
N GLY A 388 17.20 -5.74 18.50
CA GLY A 388 17.15 -6.69 19.61
C GLY A 388 16.01 -6.44 20.61
N LEU A 389 15.01 -5.65 20.25
CA LEU A 389 13.85 -5.39 21.09
C LEU A 389 12.69 -6.33 20.70
N PRO A 390 11.93 -6.88 21.69
CA PRO A 390 10.81 -7.78 21.40
C PRO A 390 9.60 -6.98 20.88
N ALA A 391 9.66 -6.51 19.63
CA ALA A 391 8.65 -5.68 19.02
C ALA A 391 7.58 -6.50 18.28
N SER A 392 6.32 -6.06 18.39
CA SER A 392 5.20 -6.62 17.65
C SER A 392 4.18 -5.53 17.28
N VAL A 393 3.32 -5.83 16.31
CA VAL A 393 2.23 -4.94 15.92
C VAL A 393 0.92 -5.53 16.40
N LEU A 394 0.18 -4.75 17.20
CA LEU A 394 -1.19 -5.07 17.56
C LEU A 394 -2.12 -4.55 16.49
N THR A 395 -2.86 -5.46 15.87
CA THR A 395 -3.86 -5.11 14.85
C THR A 395 -5.11 -4.50 15.46
N PRO A 396 -5.77 -3.54 14.79
CA PRO A 396 -7.04 -2.98 15.25
C PRO A 396 -8.12 -4.07 15.36
N ARG A 397 -8.91 -4.02 16.40
CA ARG A 397 -10.11 -4.86 16.57
C ARG A 397 -11.36 -4.20 15.98
N ARG A 398 -11.32 -2.87 15.80
CA ARG A 398 -12.40 -2.07 15.22
C ARG A 398 -11.81 -1.16 14.13
N SER A 399 -12.61 -0.88 13.13
CA SER A 399 -12.22 -0.08 11.95
C SER A 399 -11.64 1.32 12.26
N ALA A 400 -11.94 1.89 13.43
CA ALA A 400 -11.44 3.19 13.85
C ALA A 400 -10.16 3.14 14.71
N GLU A 401 -9.70 1.96 15.12
CA GLU A 401 -8.53 1.82 15.96
C GLU A 401 -7.25 1.82 15.11
N PRO A 402 -6.15 2.49 15.57
CA PRO A 402 -4.88 2.43 14.88
C PRO A 402 -4.13 1.11 15.15
N TYR A 403 -3.27 0.72 14.24
CA TYR A 403 -2.22 -0.27 14.50
C TYR A 403 -1.28 0.27 15.58
N ARG A 404 -0.97 -0.54 16.58
CA ARG A 404 -0.12 -0.15 17.69
C ARG A 404 1.17 -0.95 17.65
N VAL A 405 2.32 -0.28 17.64
CA VAL A 405 3.62 -0.92 17.78
C VAL A 405 3.96 -1.02 19.25
N VAL A 406 4.13 -2.24 19.72
CA VAL A 406 4.38 -2.54 21.15
C VAL A 406 5.64 -3.36 21.33
N LEU A 407 6.30 -3.18 22.46
CA LEU A 407 7.41 -4.01 22.93
C LEU A 407 6.93 -4.88 24.07
N GLY A 408 7.38 -6.10 24.15
CA GLY A 408 7.01 -7.06 25.19
C GLY A 408 6.54 -8.40 24.65
N PRO A 409 5.94 -9.25 25.48
CA PRO A 409 5.41 -8.97 26.83
C PRO A 409 6.49 -8.82 27.92
N TYR A 410 6.23 -7.93 28.90
CA TYR A 410 7.06 -7.78 30.10
C TYR A 410 6.35 -8.37 31.32
N ALA A 411 7.14 -8.89 32.28
CA ALA A 411 6.60 -9.47 33.48
C ALA A 411 6.07 -8.39 34.45
N THR A 412 6.64 -7.19 34.44
CA THR A 412 6.24 -6.07 35.30
C THR A 412 6.24 -4.74 34.56
N ARG A 413 5.49 -3.78 35.14
CA ARG A 413 5.42 -2.41 34.63
C ARG A 413 6.79 -1.71 34.66
N GLU A 414 7.57 -1.95 35.71
CA GLU A 414 8.90 -1.35 35.94
C GLU A 414 9.88 -1.78 34.83
N GLN A 415 9.80 -3.05 34.40
CA GLN A 415 10.61 -3.55 33.28
C GLN A 415 10.26 -2.86 31.95
N ALA A 416 8.97 -2.68 31.67
CA ALA A 416 8.51 -1.96 30.49
C ALA A 416 8.99 -0.49 30.52
N GLU A 417 8.82 0.21 31.64
CA GLU A 417 9.28 1.60 31.80
C GLU A 417 10.81 1.74 31.70
N ALA A 418 11.56 0.80 32.26
CA ALA A 418 13.02 0.78 32.15
C ALA A 418 13.48 0.63 30.68
N THR A 419 12.76 -0.20 29.91
CA THR A 419 13.02 -0.32 28.47
C THR A 419 12.66 0.98 27.74
N GLY A 420 11.52 1.62 28.06
CA GLY A 420 11.11 2.89 27.48
C GLY A 420 12.16 3.98 27.67
N ARG A 421 12.75 4.08 28.87
CA ARG A 421 13.85 5.02 29.15
C ARG A 421 15.11 4.74 28.32
N LYS A 422 15.42 3.46 28.05
CA LYS A 422 16.61 3.06 27.27
C LYS A 422 16.48 3.37 25.77
N ILE A 423 15.29 3.20 25.21
CA ILE A 423 15.07 3.41 23.78
C ILE A 423 14.96 4.89 23.39
N GLY A 424 14.74 5.78 24.35
CA GLY A 424 14.65 7.23 24.09
C GLY A 424 13.46 7.66 23.17
N MET A 425 12.49 6.77 22.95
CA MET A 425 11.29 7.07 22.18
C MET A 425 10.13 7.40 23.11
N PRO A 426 9.21 8.31 22.70
CA PRO A 426 7.95 8.47 23.41
C PRO A 426 7.23 7.14 23.51
N SER A 427 6.92 6.71 24.73
CA SER A 427 6.32 5.40 24.98
C SER A 427 5.48 5.42 26.25
N PHE A 428 4.46 4.56 26.31
CA PHE A 428 3.63 4.38 27.50
C PHE A 428 3.24 2.93 27.71
N VAL A 429 3.07 2.57 28.97
CA VAL A 429 2.75 1.20 29.38
C VAL A 429 1.27 0.95 29.16
N VAL A 430 0.94 -0.18 28.51
CA VAL A 430 -0.41 -0.70 28.29
C VAL A 430 -0.53 -2.11 28.85
N THR A 431 -1.69 -2.43 29.42
CA THR A 431 -1.99 -3.78 29.91
C THR A 431 -2.98 -4.47 28.98
N ALA A 432 -2.90 -5.81 28.90
CA ALA A 432 -3.85 -6.57 28.08
C ALA A 432 -5.31 -6.39 28.52
N GLN A 433 -5.56 -6.00 29.78
CA GLN A 433 -6.90 -5.72 30.31
C GLN A 433 -7.48 -4.37 29.87
N GLU A 434 -6.66 -3.34 29.65
CA GLU A 434 -7.13 -2.05 29.13
C GLU A 434 -7.67 -2.14 27.68
N GLN A 435 -7.35 -3.22 27.01
CA GLN A 435 -7.94 -3.55 25.71
C GLN A 435 -9.38 -4.09 25.81
N SER A 436 -9.81 -4.54 26.97
CA SER A 436 -11.15 -5.10 27.22
C SER A 436 -12.15 -4.11 27.84
N ALA A 437 -11.68 -3.01 28.44
CA ALA A 437 -12.50 -2.10 29.25
C ALA A 437 -13.01 -0.86 28.50
N ALA A 438 -12.68 -0.71 27.21
CA ALA A 438 -13.23 0.35 26.35
C ALA A 438 -14.39 -0.22 25.51
N GLN A 439 -15.33 -0.89 26.16
CA GLN A 439 -16.64 -1.24 25.61
C GLN A 439 -17.65 -0.13 25.89
#